data_3686aee35f356030dce0a5b3298d5477
#
_entry.id   3686aee35f356030dce0a5b3298d5477
#
_cell.length_a   1.000
_cell.length_b   1.000
_cell.length_c   1.000
_cell.angle_alpha   90.00
_cell.angle_beta   90.00
_cell.angle_gamma   90.00
#
_symmetry.space_group_name_H-M   'P 1'
#
loop_
_entity.id
_entity.type
_entity.pdbx_description
1 polymer ?
#
loop_
_entity_poly.entity_id
_entity_poly.type
_entity_poly.pdbx_seq_one_letter_code
_entity_poly.pdbx_strand_id
1 'polypeptide(L)'
;NVARFTSEENMEERALIKEHFQDGGKLQAIVAIKCLDEGVNIPGIRTAFILASTTNPKEYIQRRGRVLRKADNKPFAEIYDFVTLPRPLDSVSGLTIEQANRDKTLVKNELARIKEFGRLALNSMLANNLIWDIQEAYHLNETDLEKEGEDFE
;
A
#
# COMPACT_ATOMS: atom_id res chain seq x y z
N ASN A 1 13.75 -18.53 -3.96
CA ASN A 1 14.43 -18.20 -2.71
C ASN A 1 13.91 -16.86 -2.19
N VAL A 2 13.66 -16.80 -0.88
CA VAL A 2 13.08 -15.62 -0.18
C VAL A 2 14.01 -15.25 0.97
N ALA A 3 14.24 -13.97 1.18
CA ALA A 3 14.93 -13.44 2.35
C ALA A 3 14.00 -12.55 3.18
N ARG A 4 14.25 -12.51 4.46
CA ARG A 4 13.66 -11.57 5.39
C ARG A 4 14.50 -10.29 5.40
N PHE A 5 13.84 -9.14 5.52
CA PHE A 5 14.48 -7.84 5.61
C PHE A 5 13.72 -7.00 6.65
N THR A 6 14.18 -7.05 7.87
CA THR A 6 13.52 -6.46 9.04
C THR A 6 14.50 -5.57 9.83
N SER A 7 14.15 -5.16 11.02
CA SER A 7 15.06 -4.45 11.93
C SER A 7 16.10 -5.36 12.59
N GLU A 8 15.94 -6.69 12.46
CA GLU A 8 16.84 -7.67 13.11
C GLU A 8 18.13 -7.89 12.32
N GLU A 9 18.09 -7.74 10.99
CA GLU A 9 19.28 -7.90 10.15
C GLU A 9 20.23 -6.72 10.33
N ASN A 10 21.52 -7.01 10.50
CA ASN A 10 22.58 -6.00 10.61
C ASN A 10 22.91 -5.37 9.23
N MET A 11 23.79 -4.38 9.19
CA MET A 11 24.11 -3.63 7.96
C MET A 11 24.76 -4.51 6.89
N GLU A 12 25.60 -5.46 7.27
CA GLU A 12 26.29 -6.36 6.34
C GLU A 12 25.31 -7.36 5.72
N GLU A 13 24.46 -7.96 6.54
CA GLU A 13 23.38 -8.85 6.10
C GLU A 13 22.43 -8.15 5.13
N ARG A 14 22.02 -6.92 5.45
CA ARG A 14 21.17 -6.11 4.57
C ARG A 14 21.87 -5.79 3.24
N ALA A 15 23.16 -5.54 3.25
CA ALA A 15 23.92 -5.32 2.02
C ALA A 15 23.95 -6.57 1.13
N LEU A 16 24.22 -7.73 1.71
CA LEU A 16 24.21 -9.02 1.00
C LEU A 16 22.82 -9.38 0.44
N ILE A 17 21.76 -9.16 1.22
CA ILE A 17 20.38 -9.38 0.75
C ILE A 17 20.08 -8.49 -0.47
N LYS A 18 20.46 -7.23 -0.43
CA LYS A 18 20.27 -6.30 -1.57
C LYS A 18 21.04 -6.76 -2.80
N GLU A 19 22.30 -7.10 -2.64
CA GLU A 19 23.16 -7.57 -3.74
C GLU A 19 22.56 -8.83 -4.40
N HIS A 20 22.24 -9.86 -3.60
CA HIS A 20 21.66 -11.10 -4.12
C HIS A 20 20.29 -10.90 -4.76
N PHE A 21 19.50 -9.93 -4.28
CA PHE A 21 18.21 -9.62 -4.88
C PHE A 21 18.35 -8.83 -6.19
N GLN A 22 19.34 -7.96 -6.30
CA GLN A 22 19.63 -7.23 -7.54
C GLN A 22 20.16 -8.16 -8.64
N ASP A 23 20.99 -9.13 -8.26
CA ASP A 23 21.49 -10.15 -9.17
C ASP A 23 20.38 -11.07 -9.73
N GLY A 24 19.27 -11.24 -8.97
CA GLY A 24 18.08 -11.97 -9.39
C GLY A 24 18.24 -13.47 -9.52
N GLY A 25 19.47 -14.01 -9.48
CA GLY A 25 19.75 -15.42 -9.63
C GLY A 25 19.51 -16.24 -8.36
N LYS A 26 19.88 -15.70 -7.23
CA LYS A 26 19.84 -16.41 -5.93
C LYS A 26 18.64 -16.05 -5.10
N LEU A 27 18.21 -14.78 -5.10
CA LEU A 27 17.13 -14.28 -4.29
C LEU A 27 16.04 -13.66 -5.17
N GLN A 28 14.84 -14.18 -5.09
CA GLN A 28 13.71 -13.81 -5.95
C GLN A 28 12.67 -12.93 -5.25
N ALA A 29 12.61 -12.99 -3.92
CA ALA A 29 11.68 -12.19 -3.13
C ALA A 29 12.29 -11.76 -1.80
N ILE A 30 11.85 -10.59 -1.34
CA ILE A 30 12.17 -10.05 -0.02
C ILE A 30 10.85 -9.83 0.73
N VAL A 31 10.77 -10.34 1.96
CA VAL A 31 9.69 -10.01 2.90
C VAL A 31 10.20 -8.96 3.86
N ALA A 32 9.64 -7.76 3.79
CA ALA A 32 10.07 -6.62 4.59
C ALA A 32 8.97 -6.14 5.54
N ILE A 33 9.34 -5.84 6.78
CA ILE A 33 8.45 -5.27 7.80
C ILE A 33 9.01 -3.91 8.21
N LYS A 34 8.30 -2.82 7.89
CA LYS A 34 8.65 -1.42 8.19
C LYS A 34 10.02 -0.92 7.67
N CYS A 35 10.87 -1.80 7.19
CA CYS A 35 12.24 -1.45 6.79
C CYS A 35 12.37 -0.89 5.37
N LEU A 36 11.32 -0.94 4.56
CA LEU A 36 11.31 -0.31 3.24
C LEU A 36 11.18 1.23 3.33
N ASP A 37 10.87 1.75 4.51
CA ASP A 37 10.68 3.17 4.72
C ASP A 37 12.04 3.91 4.87
N GLU A 38 13.10 3.21 5.29
CA GLU A 38 14.44 3.78 5.48
C GLU A 38 15.53 2.97 4.75
N GLY A 39 16.32 3.66 3.92
CA GLY A 39 17.60 3.14 3.41
C GLY A 39 17.56 2.04 2.35
N VAL A 40 16.42 1.50 1.96
CA VAL A 40 16.34 0.47 0.92
C VAL A 40 16.25 1.11 -0.46
N ASN A 41 17.33 1.05 -1.21
CA ASN A 41 17.36 1.46 -2.60
C ASN A 41 17.59 0.23 -3.50
N ILE A 42 16.53 -0.30 -4.09
CA ILE A 42 16.59 -1.41 -5.04
C ILE A 42 15.76 -1.02 -6.28
N PRO A 43 16.36 -0.30 -7.24
CA PRO A 43 15.63 0.18 -8.42
C PRO A 43 15.01 -0.94 -9.27
N GLY A 44 15.60 -2.12 -9.25
CA GLY A 44 15.16 -3.29 -10.00
C GLY A 44 13.86 -3.96 -9.52
N ILE A 45 13.27 -3.53 -8.39
CA ILE A 45 11.99 -4.07 -7.91
C ILE A 45 10.92 -3.83 -8.97
N ARG A 46 10.31 -4.90 -9.48
CA ARG A 46 9.25 -4.85 -10.50
C ARG A 46 7.87 -5.05 -9.91
N THR A 47 7.76 -5.92 -8.91
CA THR A 47 6.49 -6.30 -8.29
C THR A 47 6.56 -6.12 -6.78
N ALA A 48 5.53 -5.55 -6.20
CA ALA A 48 5.38 -5.42 -4.75
C ALA A 48 3.99 -5.86 -4.31
N PHE A 49 3.94 -6.62 -3.22
CA PHE A 49 2.71 -6.99 -2.52
C PHE A 49 2.67 -6.24 -1.19
N ILE A 50 1.67 -5.38 -1.01
CA ILE A 50 1.48 -4.61 0.21
C ILE A 50 0.35 -5.27 1.01
N LEU A 51 0.72 -6.16 1.94
CA LEU A 51 -0.25 -6.95 2.74
C LEU A 51 -0.80 -6.16 3.92
N ALA A 52 -0.02 -5.23 4.46
CA ALA A 52 -0.43 -4.34 5.52
C ALA A 52 0.22 -2.99 5.30
N SER A 53 -0.52 -1.94 5.53
CA SER A 53 -0.05 -0.57 5.37
C SER A 53 -0.28 0.24 6.63
N THR A 54 0.44 1.33 6.72
CA THR A 54 0.25 2.36 7.73
C THR A 54 -0.87 3.31 7.29
N THR A 55 -1.49 3.96 8.25
CA THR A 55 -2.42 5.08 7.99
C THR A 55 -1.68 6.38 7.67
N ASN A 56 -0.35 6.43 7.86
CA ASN A 56 0.46 7.61 7.60
C ASN A 56 0.71 7.77 6.08
N PRO A 57 0.17 8.81 5.44
CA PRO A 57 0.34 9.05 4.00
C PRO A 57 1.80 9.14 3.56
N LYS A 58 2.66 9.77 4.34
CA LYS A 58 4.09 9.93 4.03
C LYS A 58 4.79 8.57 3.87
N GLU A 59 4.49 7.63 4.75
CA GLU A 59 5.11 6.31 4.72
C GLU A 59 4.69 5.51 3.48
N TYR A 60 3.40 5.43 3.16
CA TYR A 60 2.97 4.66 2.01
C TYR A 60 3.35 5.30 0.68
N ILE A 61 3.38 6.64 0.58
CA ILE A 61 3.88 7.36 -0.59
C ILE A 61 5.37 7.08 -0.80
N GLN A 62 6.18 7.12 0.26
CA GLN A 62 7.61 6.81 0.20
C GLN A 62 7.83 5.36 -0.24
N ARG A 63 7.08 4.42 0.33
CA ARG A 63 7.15 2.99 0.01
C ARG A 63 6.82 2.74 -1.45
N ARG A 64 5.72 3.31 -1.94
CA ARG A 64 5.35 3.29 -3.35
C ARG A 64 6.46 3.87 -4.24
N GLY A 65 6.97 5.03 -3.89
CA GLY A 65 8.02 5.72 -4.64
C GLY A 65 9.30 4.88 -4.81
N ARG A 66 9.60 3.98 -3.87
CA ARG A 66 10.75 3.07 -3.98
C ARG A 66 10.51 1.97 -5.00
N VAL A 67 9.31 1.42 -5.04
CA VAL A 67 8.92 0.40 -6.03
C VAL A 67 8.84 1.01 -7.43
N LEU A 68 8.39 2.26 -7.54
CA LEU A 68 8.24 2.96 -8.82
C LEU A 68 9.55 3.56 -9.38
N ARG A 69 10.68 3.41 -8.70
CA ARG A 69 11.97 3.93 -9.21
C ARG A 69 12.27 3.37 -10.59
N LYS A 70 12.74 4.26 -11.45
CA LYS A 70 13.17 3.91 -12.80
C LYS A 70 14.43 3.03 -12.73
N ALA A 71 14.48 2.03 -13.59
CA ALA A 71 15.65 1.19 -13.82
C ALA A 71 15.66 0.78 -15.28
N ASP A 72 16.82 0.37 -15.79
CA ASP A 72 16.95 -0.14 -17.14
C ASP A 72 16.04 -1.36 -17.33
N ASN A 73 15.40 -1.45 -18.49
CA ASN A 73 14.45 -2.51 -18.82
C ASN A 73 13.25 -2.66 -17.87
N LYS A 74 12.86 -1.57 -17.18
CA LYS A 74 11.70 -1.53 -16.28
C LYS A 74 10.74 -0.42 -16.74
N PRO A 75 9.87 -0.68 -17.73
CA PRO A 75 8.92 0.32 -18.23
C PRO A 75 7.83 0.68 -17.20
N PHE A 76 7.44 -0.25 -16.34
CA PHE A 76 6.47 -0.06 -15.25
C PHE A 76 6.79 -0.99 -14.07
N ALA A 77 6.09 -0.77 -12.95
CA ALA A 77 6.08 -1.64 -11.79
C ALA A 77 4.64 -2.04 -11.47
N GLU A 78 4.49 -3.25 -10.95
CA GLU A 78 3.20 -3.80 -10.51
C GLU A 78 3.11 -3.70 -8.99
N ILE A 79 2.04 -3.11 -8.48
CA ILE A 79 1.77 -3.02 -7.04
C ILE A 79 0.43 -3.69 -6.76
N TYR A 80 0.47 -4.75 -5.97
CA TYR A 80 -0.70 -5.44 -5.43
C TYR A 80 -0.94 -4.93 -4.02
N ASP A 81 -1.87 -4.00 -3.86
CA ASP A 81 -2.24 -3.42 -2.57
C ASP A 81 -3.48 -4.13 -2.03
N PHE A 82 -3.34 -4.75 -0.86
CA PHE A 82 -4.42 -5.48 -0.21
C PHE A 82 -5.20 -4.53 0.71
N VAL A 83 -6.43 -4.26 0.33
CA VAL A 83 -7.34 -3.42 1.08
C VAL A 83 -7.96 -4.22 2.21
N THR A 84 -7.87 -3.74 3.44
CA THR A 84 -8.43 -4.38 4.61
C THR A 84 -9.68 -3.63 5.05
N LEU A 85 -10.83 -4.29 4.93
CA LEU A 85 -12.10 -3.76 5.42
C LEU A 85 -12.47 -4.43 6.74
N PRO A 86 -13.17 -3.72 7.66
CA PRO A 86 -13.61 -4.28 8.93
C PRO A 86 -14.52 -5.49 8.77
N ARG A 87 -15.25 -5.54 7.65
CA ARG A 87 -16.16 -6.63 7.28
C ARG A 87 -16.41 -6.69 5.79
N PRO A 88 -16.98 -7.79 5.26
CA PRO A 88 -17.42 -7.88 3.87
C PRO A 88 -18.46 -6.80 3.53
N LEU A 89 -18.44 -6.26 2.31
CA LEU A 89 -19.30 -5.15 1.89
C LEU A 89 -20.80 -5.50 1.96
N ASP A 90 -21.17 -6.73 1.67
CA ASP A 90 -22.54 -7.23 1.74
C ASP A 90 -23.10 -7.28 3.18
N SER A 91 -22.23 -7.27 4.18
CA SER A 91 -22.59 -7.30 5.59
C SER A 91 -22.80 -5.90 6.21
N VAL A 92 -22.53 -4.84 5.45
CA VAL A 92 -22.58 -3.46 5.97
C VAL A 92 -24.01 -2.98 6.21
N SER A 93 -24.97 -3.39 5.38
CA SER A 93 -26.37 -2.96 5.44
C SER A 93 -27.11 -3.36 6.74
N GLY A 94 -26.59 -4.35 7.46
CA GLY A 94 -27.17 -4.83 8.73
C GLY A 94 -26.59 -4.18 9.99
N LEU A 95 -25.73 -3.16 9.86
CA LEU A 95 -25.05 -2.54 10.99
C LEU A 95 -25.93 -1.57 11.78
N THR A 96 -25.70 -1.52 13.09
CA THR A 96 -26.16 -0.38 13.89
C THR A 96 -25.37 0.87 13.53
N ILE A 97 -25.96 2.06 13.79
CA ILE A 97 -25.28 3.35 13.54
C ILE A 97 -23.92 3.42 14.24
N GLU A 98 -23.84 2.91 15.47
CA GLU A 98 -22.59 2.92 16.24
C GLU A 98 -21.52 2.01 15.65
N GLN A 99 -21.89 0.82 15.15
CA GLN A 99 -20.99 -0.07 14.45
C GLN A 99 -20.50 0.52 13.13
N ALA A 100 -21.41 1.09 12.35
CA ALA A 100 -21.07 1.75 11.09
C ALA A 100 -20.12 2.93 11.31
N ASN A 101 -20.32 3.74 12.35
CA ASN A 101 -19.43 4.87 12.65
C ASN A 101 -18.02 4.43 13.08
N ARG A 102 -17.89 3.33 13.82
CA ARG A 102 -16.57 2.76 14.14
C ARG A 102 -15.85 2.23 12.90
N ASP A 103 -16.55 1.57 12.03
CA ASP A 103 -16.00 1.05 10.78
C ASP A 103 -15.57 2.17 9.83
N LYS A 104 -16.33 3.28 9.76
CA LYS A 104 -16.09 4.40 8.85
C LYS A 104 -14.69 5.00 8.98
N THR A 105 -14.15 5.13 10.19
CA THR A 105 -12.81 5.68 10.38
C THR A 105 -11.73 4.80 9.72
N LEU A 106 -11.81 3.48 9.91
CA LEU A 106 -10.88 2.55 9.27
C LEU A 106 -11.05 2.54 7.74
N VAL A 107 -12.31 2.55 7.28
CA VAL A 107 -12.64 2.57 5.84
C VAL A 107 -12.12 3.84 5.17
N LYS A 108 -12.28 5.01 5.77
CA LYS A 108 -11.77 6.27 5.24
C LYS A 108 -10.26 6.25 5.04
N ASN A 109 -9.51 5.73 6.01
CA ASN A 109 -8.06 5.59 5.90
C ASN A 109 -7.65 4.69 4.73
N GLU A 110 -8.36 3.57 4.55
CA GLU A 110 -8.12 2.68 3.41
C GLU A 110 -8.47 3.36 2.08
N LEU A 111 -9.60 4.06 1.99
CA LEU A 111 -10.02 4.80 0.80
C LEU A 111 -9.02 5.88 0.40
N ALA A 112 -8.51 6.66 1.37
CA ALA A 112 -7.49 7.67 1.12
C ALA A 112 -6.23 7.05 0.50
N ARG A 113 -5.81 5.89 1.00
CA ARG A 113 -4.67 5.15 0.46
C ARG A 113 -4.94 4.63 -0.95
N ILE A 114 -6.09 3.98 -1.19
CA ILE A 114 -6.46 3.47 -2.51
C ILE A 114 -6.51 4.62 -3.53
N LYS A 115 -7.11 5.75 -3.16
CA LYS A 115 -7.20 6.94 -4.00
C LYS A 115 -5.81 7.45 -4.40
N GLU A 116 -4.88 7.54 -3.45
CA GLU A 116 -3.51 7.98 -3.71
C GLU A 116 -2.73 7.00 -4.59
N PHE A 117 -2.86 5.69 -4.37
CA PHE A 117 -2.24 4.69 -5.23
C PHE A 117 -2.86 4.66 -6.63
N GLY A 118 -4.20 4.73 -6.72
CA GLY A 118 -4.94 4.67 -7.97
C GLY A 118 -4.72 5.88 -8.86
N ARG A 119 -4.50 7.06 -8.29
CA ARG A 119 -4.35 8.34 -9.03
C ARG A 119 -3.28 8.31 -10.12
N LEU A 120 -2.20 7.57 -9.90
CA LEU A 120 -1.07 7.46 -10.84
C LEU A 120 -0.99 6.10 -11.53
N ALA A 121 -1.95 5.22 -11.30
CA ALA A 121 -1.95 3.89 -11.87
C ALA A 121 -2.46 3.90 -13.32
N LEU A 122 -1.88 3.07 -14.18
CA LEU A 122 -2.35 2.86 -15.56
C LEU A 122 -3.77 2.26 -15.58
N ASN A 123 -4.12 1.50 -14.54
CA ASN A 123 -5.44 0.88 -14.36
C ASN A 123 -6.29 1.60 -13.30
N SER A 124 -6.21 2.93 -13.24
CA SER A 124 -6.94 3.78 -12.28
C SER A 124 -8.46 3.50 -12.22
N MET A 125 -9.04 3.06 -13.33
CA MET A 125 -10.46 2.68 -13.39
C MET A 125 -10.82 1.56 -12.41
N LEU A 126 -9.95 0.56 -12.21
CA LEU A 126 -10.18 -0.53 -11.24
C LEU A 126 -10.17 -0.01 -9.81
N ALA A 127 -9.24 0.90 -9.49
CA ALA A 127 -9.20 1.53 -8.18
C ALA A 127 -10.45 2.40 -7.93
N ASN A 128 -10.89 3.16 -8.92
CA ASN A 128 -12.08 4.00 -8.81
C ASN A 128 -13.36 3.17 -8.62
N ASN A 129 -13.50 2.03 -9.30
CA ASN A 129 -14.64 1.13 -9.11
C ASN A 129 -14.67 0.59 -7.69
N LEU A 130 -13.53 0.13 -7.16
CA LEU A 130 -13.44 -0.35 -5.78
C LEU A 130 -13.76 0.75 -4.76
N ILE A 131 -13.27 1.97 -4.99
CA ILE A 131 -13.59 3.15 -4.16
C ILE A 131 -15.09 3.37 -4.15
N TRP A 132 -15.73 3.36 -5.31
CA TRP A 132 -17.16 3.57 -5.44
C TRP A 132 -17.98 2.51 -4.71
N ASP A 133 -17.64 1.22 -4.88
CA ASP A 133 -18.32 0.11 -4.20
C ASP A 133 -18.24 0.26 -2.67
N ILE A 134 -17.08 0.65 -2.15
CA ILE A 134 -16.89 0.87 -0.71
C ILE A 134 -17.68 2.09 -0.23
N GLN A 135 -17.64 3.18 -0.97
CA GLN A 135 -18.36 4.42 -0.63
C GLN A 135 -19.88 4.18 -0.60
N GLU A 136 -20.41 3.45 -1.60
CA GLU A 136 -21.83 3.10 -1.66
C GLU A 136 -22.23 2.25 -0.46
N ALA A 137 -21.47 1.18 -0.16
CA ALA A 137 -21.78 0.28 0.95
C ALA A 137 -21.81 0.99 2.31
N TYR A 138 -20.86 1.90 2.55
CA TYR A 138 -20.75 2.64 3.83
C TYR A 138 -21.47 3.99 3.83
N HIS A 139 -22.17 4.37 2.77
CA HIS A 139 -22.83 5.66 2.60
C HIS A 139 -21.87 6.84 2.89
N LEU A 140 -20.70 6.80 2.26
CA LEU A 140 -19.66 7.84 2.37
C LEU A 140 -19.74 8.79 1.18
N ASN A 141 -19.78 10.10 1.46
CA ASN A 141 -19.73 11.13 0.44
C ASN A 141 -18.28 11.62 0.22
N GLU A 142 -18.02 12.30 -0.89
CA GLU A 142 -16.69 12.88 -1.17
C GLU A 142 -16.22 13.82 -0.06
N THR A 143 -17.12 14.64 0.48
CA THR A 143 -16.85 15.55 1.61
C THR A 143 -16.43 14.82 2.90
N ASP A 144 -16.79 13.57 3.05
CA ASP A 144 -16.37 12.74 4.17
C ASP A 144 -14.89 12.33 4.08
N LEU A 145 -14.32 12.37 2.89
CA LEU A 145 -12.92 11.98 2.60
C LEU A 145 -11.99 13.20 2.59
N GLU A 146 -12.49 14.40 2.32
CA GLU A 146 -11.68 15.61 2.19
C GLU A 146 -11.27 16.20 3.54
N LYS A 147 -12.07 16.00 4.59
CA LYS A 147 -11.81 16.55 5.93
C LYS A 147 -10.57 16.01 6.64
N GLU A 148 -10.02 14.88 6.19
CA GLU A 148 -8.79 14.31 6.75
C GLU A 148 -7.54 14.70 5.94
N GLY A 149 -7.69 15.33 4.77
CA GLY A 149 -6.57 15.82 3.96
C GLY A 149 -5.98 17.15 4.43
N GLU A 150 -6.74 17.96 5.15
CA GLU A 150 -6.30 19.28 5.63
C GLU A 150 -5.42 19.22 6.89
N ASP A 151 -5.41 18.12 7.61
CA ASP A 151 -4.55 17.92 8.80
C ASP A 151 -3.12 17.46 8.45
N PHE A 152 -2.75 17.41 7.15
CA PHE A 152 -1.48 16.87 6.67
C PHE A 152 -0.56 17.87 5.93
N GLU A 153 -0.85 19.19 5.97
CA GLU A 153 0.09 20.22 5.48
C GLU A 153 1.11 20.66 6.53
#